data_97c36809b5fc913ffbaa3c2e91d5266c
#
_entry.id   97c36809b5fc913ffbaa3c2e91d5266c
#
_cell.length_a   1.000
_cell.length_b   1.000
_cell.length_c   1.000
_cell.angle_alpha   90.00
_cell.angle_beta   90.00
_cell.angle_gamma   90.00
#
_symmetry.space_group_name_H-M   'P 1'
#
loop_
_entity.id
_entity.type
_entity.pdbx_description
1 polymer ?
#
loop_
_entity_poly.entity_id
_entity_poly.type
_entity_poly.pdbx_seq_one_letter_code
_entity_poly.pdbx_strand_id
1 'polypeptide(L)'
;MKGILSEIGRLNHIAIAVPNIHKASFIWESALGANISSTQSLPEHGVKVVFIESPNTKVELLEPLNKQSPINKFLERNPNGGMHHMCYEVSNLENAIEKLIAAGVKILGDGIPKIGAHGNPVIFLNPGDFSGTLIELEEIKSN
;
A
#
# COMPACT_ATOMS: atom_id res chain seq x y z
N MET A 1 16.55 -16.41 -14.28
CA MET A 1 15.19 -16.97 -14.50
C MET A 1 14.19 -15.83 -14.61
N LYS A 2 13.36 -15.85 -15.62
CA LYS A 2 12.31 -14.84 -15.74
C LYS A 2 11.19 -15.13 -14.73
N GLY A 3 10.71 -14.08 -14.08
CA GLY A 3 9.54 -14.20 -13.22
C GLY A 3 8.25 -14.36 -14.02
N ILE A 4 7.15 -14.58 -13.29
CA ILE A 4 5.79 -14.68 -13.85
C ILE A 4 5.42 -13.36 -14.54
N LEU A 5 5.72 -12.24 -13.90
CA LEU A 5 5.68 -10.93 -14.53
C LEU A 5 7.01 -10.72 -15.24
N SER A 6 7.01 -10.01 -16.36
CA SER A 6 8.22 -9.77 -17.13
C SER A 6 9.30 -9.06 -16.32
N GLU A 7 8.89 -8.08 -15.50
CA GLU A 7 9.74 -7.42 -14.53
C GLU A 7 8.89 -6.73 -13.47
N ILE A 8 9.47 -6.56 -12.28
CA ILE A 8 8.88 -5.74 -11.23
C ILE A 8 9.18 -4.28 -11.54
N GLY A 9 8.20 -3.42 -11.33
CA GLY A 9 8.38 -1.97 -11.50
C GLY A 9 9.02 -1.32 -10.29
N ARG A 10 8.90 0.00 -10.23
CA ARG A 10 9.44 0.80 -9.12
C ARG A 10 8.72 0.48 -7.82
N LEU A 11 9.43 0.62 -6.71
CA LEU A 11 8.80 0.69 -5.39
C LEU A 11 8.07 2.03 -5.31
N ASN A 12 6.74 1.99 -5.41
CA ASN A 12 5.92 3.20 -5.37
C ASN A 12 5.90 3.81 -3.97
N HIS A 13 5.66 2.98 -2.96
CA HIS A 13 5.67 3.44 -1.58
C HIS A 13 5.80 2.29 -0.58
N ILE A 14 6.15 2.64 0.65
CA ILE A 14 6.08 1.79 1.82
C ILE A 14 4.97 2.38 2.69
N ALA A 15 4.03 1.54 3.12
CA ALA A 15 2.90 1.99 3.93
C ALA A 15 3.09 1.58 5.39
N ILE A 16 2.87 2.54 6.28
CA ILE A 16 2.98 2.37 7.72
C ILE A 16 1.62 2.68 8.35
N ALA A 17 1.04 1.70 9.05
CA ALA A 17 -0.19 1.93 9.79
C ALA A 17 0.14 2.64 11.11
N VAL A 18 -0.64 3.67 11.43
CA VAL A 18 -0.44 4.47 12.64
C VAL A 18 -1.75 4.65 13.40
N PRO A 19 -1.71 4.71 14.72
CA PRO A 19 -2.94 4.92 15.51
C PRO A 19 -3.43 6.38 15.45
N ASN A 20 -2.54 7.32 15.16
CA ASN A 20 -2.89 8.74 15.09
C ASN A 20 -2.01 9.43 14.06
N ILE A 21 -2.62 9.79 12.94
CA ILE A 21 -1.88 10.33 11.79
C ILE A 21 -1.29 11.73 12.06
N HIS A 22 -1.95 12.54 12.91
CA HIS A 22 -1.44 13.86 13.25
C HIS A 22 -0.19 13.77 14.12
N LYS A 23 -0.20 12.89 15.11
CA LYS A 23 0.99 12.64 15.95
C LYS A 23 2.13 12.07 15.14
N ALA A 24 1.84 11.10 14.29
CA ALA A 24 2.84 10.49 13.42
C ALA A 24 3.45 11.53 12.48
N SER A 25 2.61 12.30 11.78
CA SER A 25 3.06 13.34 10.86
C SER A 25 3.96 14.36 11.55
N PHE A 26 3.56 14.79 12.76
CA PHE A 26 4.35 15.75 13.53
C PHE A 26 5.76 15.22 13.82
N ILE A 27 5.87 13.96 14.26
CA ILE A 27 7.19 13.37 14.55
C ILE A 27 8.04 13.20 13.29
N TRP A 28 7.44 12.73 12.20
CA TRP A 28 8.17 12.58 10.93
C TRP A 28 8.69 13.93 10.44
N GLU A 29 7.87 14.99 10.55
CA GLU A 29 8.25 16.32 10.15
C GLU A 29 9.34 16.91 11.05
N SER A 30 9.08 16.89 12.39
CA SER A 30 9.96 17.57 13.33
C SER A 30 11.28 16.84 13.57
N ALA A 31 11.27 15.51 13.58
CA ALA A 31 12.48 14.73 13.85
C ALA A 31 13.28 14.40 12.58
N LEU A 32 12.60 14.13 11.47
CA LEU A 32 13.24 13.68 10.24
C LEU A 32 13.20 14.70 9.10
N GLY A 33 12.56 15.84 9.32
CA GLY A 33 12.45 16.86 8.27
C GLY A 33 11.56 16.44 7.11
N ALA A 34 10.62 15.52 7.37
CA ALA A 34 9.75 15.01 6.31
C ALA A 34 8.80 16.08 5.79
N ASN A 35 8.54 16.03 4.50
CA ASN A 35 7.54 16.89 3.85
C ASN A 35 6.24 16.12 3.76
N ILE A 36 5.24 16.55 4.54
CA ILE A 36 3.99 15.83 4.71
C ILE A 36 2.92 16.41 3.77
N SER A 37 2.26 15.54 3.00
CA SER A 37 1.15 15.93 2.13
C SER A 37 -0.09 16.28 2.94
N SER A 38 -1.10 16.86 2.28
CA SER A 38 -2.44 16.99 2.85
C SER A 38 -3.03 15.60 3.12
N THR A 39 -3.94 15.52 4.09
CA THR A 39 -4.64 14.28 4.44
C THR A 39 -5.71 13.97 3.39
N GLN A 40 -5.78 12.72 2.97
CA GLN A 40 -6.77 12.23 2.03
C GLN A 40 -7.55 11.07 2.67
N SER A 41 -8.88 11.12 2.58
CA SER A 41 -9.71 10.00 3.04
C SER A 41 -10.02 9.05 1.89
N LEU A 42 -9.88 7.76 2.15
CA LEU A 42 -10.14 6.69 1.18
C LEU A 42 -11.21 5.75 1.75
N PRO A 43 -12.51 6.10 1.62
CA PRO A 43 -13.59 5.29 2.23
C PRO A 43 -13.62 3.85 1.74
N GLU A 44 -13.29 3.59 0.47
CA GLU A 44 -13.27 2.22 -0.07
C GLU A 44 -12.21 1.34 0.60
N HIS A 45 -11.14 1.96 1.10
CA HIS A 45 -10.06 1.26 1.82
C HIS A 45 -10.19 1.39 3.33
N GLY A 46 -11.11 2.21 3.81
CA GLY A 46 -11.36 2.42 5.23
C GLY A 46 -10.26 3.16 5.97
N VAL A 47 -9.51 4.01 5.29
CA VAL A 47 -8.34 4.70 5.86
C VAL A 47 -8.29 6.17 5.47
N LYS A 48 -7.59 6.97 6.30
CA LYS A 48 -7.05 8.27 5.89
C LYS A 48 -5.55 8.11 5.72
N VAL A 49 -4.99 8.86 4.77
CA VAL A 49 -3.59 8.73 4.41
C VAL A 49 -2.92 10.09 4.28
N VAL A 50 -1.62 10.13 4.56
CA VAL A 50 -0.72 11.20 4.13
C VAL A 50 0.48 10.56 3.44
N PHE A 51 1.13 11.30 2.57
CA PHE A 51 2.35 10.85 1.90
C PHE A 51 3.53 11.70 2.33
N ILE A 52 4.66 11.03 2.47
CA ILE A 52 5.96 11.62 2.75
C ILE A 52 6.84 11.33 1.53
N GLU A 53 7.21 12.38 0.80
CA GLU A 53 8.10 12.22 -0.35
C GLU A 53 9.55 12.10 0.13
N SER A 54 10.27 11.13 -0.41
CA SER A 54 11.72 11.03 -0.27
C SER A 54 12.36 10.93 -1.65
N PRO A 55 13.68 11.08 -1.79
CA PRO A 55 14.32 11.13 -3.12
C PRO A 55 14.08 9.90 -3.99
N ASN A 56 13.89 8.73 -3.40
CA ASN A 56 13.81 7.45 -4.13
C ASN A 56 12.47 6.74 -4.03
N THR A 57 11.57 7.15 -3.12
CA THR A 57 10.24 6.56 -2.99
C THR A 57 9.37 7.44 -2.09
N LYS A 58 8.23 6.93 -1.69
CA LYS A 58 7.32 7.60 -0.74
C LYS A 58 7.05 6.71 0.43
N VAL A 59 6.71 7.31 1.57
CA VAL A 59 6.13 6.62 2.71
C VAL A 59 4.68 7.07 2.82
N GLU A 60 3.76 6.12 2.96
CA GLU A 60 2.35 6.39 3.20
C GLU A 60 2.05 6.10 4.67
N LEU A 61 1.50 7.06 5.38
CA LEU A 61 0.99 6.83 6.73
C LEU A 61 -0.52 6.59 6.62
N LEU A 62 -1.01 5.51 7.24
CA LEU A 62 -2.41 5.10 7.22
C LEU A 62 -3.01 5.13 8.62
N GLU A 63 -4.14 5.78 8.80
CA GLU A 63 -4.92 5.72 10.04
C GLU A 63 -6.29 5.11 9.73
N PRO A 64 -6.86 4.27 10.63
CA PRO A 64 -8.22 3.76 10.40
C PRO A 64 -9.22 4.90 10.30
N LEU A 65 -10.09 4.84 9.29
CA LEU A 65 -11.13 5.85 9.12
C LEU A 65 -12.25 5.69 10.16
N ASN A 66 -12.52 4.44 10.55
CA ASN A 66 -13.58 4.10 11.51
C ASN A 66 -13.35 2.71 12.08
N LYS A 67 -14.29 2.23 12.90
CA LYS A 67 -14.18 0.92 13.55
C LYS A 67 -14.23 -0.27 12.57
N GLN A 68 -14.74 -0.07 11.37
CA GLN A 68 -14.82 -1.10 10.35
C GLN A 68 -13.56 -1.19 9.47
N SER A 69 -12.57 -0.33 9.70
CA SER A 69 -11.34 -0.32 8.90
C SER A 69 -10.61 -1.66 8.97
N PRO A 70 -10.14 -2.18 7.81
CA PRO A 70 -9.38 -3.43 7.79
C PRO A 70 -8.07 -3.37 8.57
N ILE A 71 -7.48 -2.19 8.76
CA ILE A 71 -6.20 -2.07 9.47
C ILE A 71 -6.34 -2.04 10.99
N ASN A 72 -7.56 -2.03 11.53
CA ASN A 72 -7.76 -2.07 12.98
C ASN A 72 -7.15 -3.33 13.61
N LYS A 73 -7.31 -4.49 12.97
CA LYS A 73 -6.72 -5.74 13.47
C LYS A 73 -5.19 -5.68 13.51
N PHE A 74 -4.58 -5.05 12.51
CA PHE A 74 -3.14 -4.84 12.49
C PHE A 74 -2.70 -3.98 13.67
N LEU A 75 -3.42 -2.89 13.94
CA LEU A 75 -3.10 -2.00 15.06
C LEU A 75 -3.36 -2.61 16.42
N GLU A 76 -4.31 -3.56 16.55
CA GLU A 76 -4.48 -4.32 17.79
C GLU A 76 -3.23 -5.09 18.14
N ARG A 77 -2.55 -5.66 17.14
CA ARG A 77 -1.29 -6.41 17.31
C ARG A 77 -0.08 -5.49 17.39
N ASN A 78 -0.20 -4.29 16.84
CA ASN A 78 0.89 -3.31 16.74
C ASN A 78 0.38 -1.96 17.22
N PRO A 79 0.15 -1.79 18.55
CA PRO A 79 -0.54 -0.59 19.05
C PRO A 79 0.21 0.73 18.82
N ASN A 80 1.52 0.66 18.59
CA ASN A 80 2.33 1.84 18.28
C ASN A 80 2.48 2.06 16.77
N GLY A 81 1.82 1.23 15.95
CA GLY A 81 1.96 1.25 14.50
C GLY A 81 3.01 0.28 13.99
N GLY A 82 3.23 0.26 12.70
CA GLY A 82 4.22 -0.59 12.05
C GLY A 82 4.06 -0.63 10.55
N MET A 83 5.04 -1.23 9.87
CA MET A 83 4.98 -1.42 8.42
C MET A 83 3.80 -2.33 8.08
N HIS A 84 2.94 -1.85 7.17
CA HIS A 84 1.73 -2.57 6.78
C HIS A 84 1.88 -3.24 5.42
N HIS A 85 2.41 -2.56 4.43
CA HIS A 85 2.60 -3.13 3.10
C HIS A 85 3.65 -2.36 2.28
N MET A 86 4.04 -2.96 1.17
CA MET A 86 4.91 -2.34 0.16
C MET A 86 4.15 -2.35 -1.16
N CYS A 87 4.24 -1.27 -1.93
CA CYS A 87 3.56 -1.15 -3.21
C CYS A 87 4.57 -1.06 -4.35
N TYR A 88 4.42 -1.96 -5.32
CA TYR A 88 5.20 -1.95 -6.56
C TYR A 88 4.33 -1.59 -7.74
N GLU A 89 4.94 -0.95 -8.74
CA GLU A 89 4.24 -0.53 -9.96
C GLU A 89 4.25 -1.63 -11.01
N VAL A 90 3.14 -1.78 -11.72
CA VAL A 90 3.03 -2.65 -12.89
C VAL A 90 2.42 -1.85 -14.04
N SER A 91 2.73 -2.22 -15.27
CA SER A 91 2.22 -1.49 -16.44
C SER A 91 0.81 -1.92 -16.86
N ASN A 92 0.42 -3.15 -16.55
CA ASN A 92 -0.90 -3.70 -16.90
C ASN A 92 -1.36 -4.63 -15.79
N LEU A 93 -2.26 -4.14 -14.95
CA LEU A 93 -2.71 -4.86 -13.76
C LEU A 93 -3.55 -6.08 -14.12
N GLU A 94 -4.41 -5.97 -15.11
CA GLU A 94 -5.26 -7.09 -15.55
C GLU A 94 -4.40 -8.27 -16.00
N ASN A 95 -3.39 -8.00 -16.83
CA ASN A 95 -2.45 -9.01 -17.30
C ASN A 95 -1.65 -9.61 -16.12
N ALA A 96 -1.22 -8.77 -15.18
CA ALA A 96 -0.52 -9.22 -13.98
C ALA A 96 -1.39 -10.17 -13.16
N ILE A 97 -2.66 -9.82 -12.94
CA ILE A 97 -3.62 -10.65 -12.19
C ILE A 97 -3.76 -12.03 -12.86
N GLU A 98 -3.99 -12.07 -14.17
CA GLU A 98 -4.14 -13.32 -14.90
C GLU A 98 -2.91 -14.24 -14.74
N LYS A 99 -1.74 -13.68 -14.89
CA LYS A 99 -0.48 -14.42 -14.77
C LYS A 99 -0.24 -14.94 -13.35
N LEU A 100 -0.52 -14.10 -12.35
CA LEU A 100 -0.33 -14.46 -10.95
C LEU A 100 -1.29 -15.58 -10.55
N ILE A 101 -2.56 -15.47 -10.90
CA ILE A 101 -3.56 -16.50 -10.61
C ILE A 101 -3.19 -17.82 -11.28
N ALA A 102 -2.77 -17.78 -12.55
CA ALA A 102 -2.34 -18.98 -13.28
C ALA A 102 -1.16 -19.67 -12.61
N ALA A 103 -0.32 -18.92 -11.92
CA ALA A 103 0.84 -19.45 -11.20
C ALA A 103 0.54 -19.86 -9.75
N GLY A 104 -0.72 -19.74 -9.31
CA GLY A 104 -1.14 -20.14 -7.97
C GLY A 104 -1.00 -19.06 -6.90
N VAL A 105 -0.68 -17.84 -7.27
CA VAL A 105 -0.62 -16.72 -6.33
C VAL A 105 -2.04 -16.25 -6.02
N LYS A 106 -2.34 -16.05 -4.75
CA LYS A 106 -3.66 -15.62 -4.31
C LYS A 106 -3.75 -14.10 -4.25
N ILE A 107 -4.76 -13.55 -4.95
CA ILE A 107 -5.13 -12.14 -4.83
C ILE A 107 -6.11 -12.02 -3.66
N LEU A 108 -5.92 -11.04 -2.79
CA LEU A 108 -6.81 -10.83 -1.64
C LEU A 108 -8.15 -10.22 -2.07
N GLY A 109 -9.16 -10.44 -1.25
CA GLY A 109 -10.50 -9.94 -1.48
C GLY A 109 -11.20 -10.68 -2.62
N ASP A 110 -11.95 -9.94 -3.42
CA ASP A 110 -12.70 -10.50 -4.56
C ASP A 110 -11.85 -10.61 -5.84
N GLY A 111 -10.59 -10.21 -5.79
CA GLY A 111 -9.68 -10.22 -6.95
C GLY A 111 -9.94 -9.09 -7.94
N ILE A 112 -10.85 -8.19 -7.63
CA ILE A 112 -11.20 -7.05 -8.49
C ILE A 112 -10.40 -5.83 -8.05
N PRO A 113 -9.70 -5.14 -8.97
CA PRO A 113 -8.94 -3.94 -8.63
C PRO A 113 -9.83 -2.85 -8.01
N LYS A 114 -9.29 -2.16 -7.01
CA LYS A 114 -9.88 -0.97 -6.41
C LYS A 114 -9.04 0.24 -6.80
N ILE A 115 -9.62 1.43 -6.67
CA ILE A 115 -8.87 2.67 -6.94
C ILE A 115 -8.16 3.08 -5.66
N GLY A 116 -6.84 3.25 -5.74
CA GLY A 116 -6.00 3.66 -4.62
C GLY A 116 -5.84 5.17 -4.49
N ALA A 117 -4.93 5.58 -3.60
CA ALA A 117 -4.73 7.00 -3.25
C ALA A 117 -4.32 7.89 -4.42
N HIS A 118 -3.65 7.31 -5.42
CA HIS A 118 -3.18 8.06 -6.59
C HIS A 118 -4.16 8.04 -7.76
N GLY A 119 -5.36 7.47 -7.56
CA GLY A 119 -6.37 7.36 -8.61
C GLY A 119 -6.13 6.22 -9.59
N ASN A 120 -5.21 5.32 -9.31
CA ASN A 120 -4.87 4.18 -10.15
C ASN A 120 -5.44 2.86 -9.58
N PRO A 121 -5.71 1.87 -10.44
CA PRO A 121 -6.15 0.57 -9.97
C PRO A 121 -5.07 -0.14 -9.15
N VAL A 122 -5.47 -0.79 -8.05
CA VAL A 122 -4.57 -1.53 -7.17
C VAL A 122 -5.18 -2.88 -6.80
N ILE A 123 -4.30 -3.85 -6.47
CA ILE A 123 -4.66 -5.12 -5.83
C ILE A 123 -3.66 -5.41 -4.73
N PHE A 124 -4.04 -6.33 -3.84
CA PHE A 124 -3.16 -6.83 -2.78
C PHE A 124 -2.95 -8.33 -2.95
N LEU A 125 -1.72 -8.77 -2.73
CA LEU A 125 -1.33 -10.17 -2.82
C LEU A 125 -1.24 -10.79 -1.43
N ASN A 126 -1.52 -12.10 -1.35
CA ASN A 126 -1.51 -12.83 -0.08
C ASN A 126 -0.10 -12.80 0.55
N PRO A 127 0.03 -12.31 1.80
CA PRO A 127 1.34 -12.27 2.47
C PRO A 127 2.02 -13.64 2.58
N GLY A 128 1.24 -14.72 2.68
CA GLY A 128 1.79 -16.08 2.77
C GLY A 128 2.63 -16.47 1.56
N ASP A 129 2.40 -15.85 0.41
CA ASP A 129 3.15 -16.11 -0.82
C ASP A 129 4.40 -15.22 -0.93
N PHE A 130 4.54 -14.20 -0.07
CA PHE A 130 5.59 -13.18 -0.17
C PHE A 130 6.30 -12.94 1.15
N SER A 131 6.75 -14.02 1.78
CA SER A 131 7.59 -13.98 3.00
C SER A 131 6.92 -13.26 4.17
N GLY A 132 5.60 -13.38 4.29
CA GLY A 132 4.82 -12.73 5.34
C GLY A 132 4.57 -11.25 5.10
N THR A 133 4.89 -10.74 3.92
CA THR A 133 4.78 -9.32 3.59
C THR A 133 3.57 -9.07 2.69
N LEU A 134 2.70 -8.14 3.08
CA LEU A 134 1.59 -7.73 2.24
C LEU A 134 2.14 -6.89 1.09
N ILE A 135 1.88 -7.32 -0.14
CA ILE A 135 2.31 -6.63 -1.36
C ILE A 135 1.11 -6.02 -2.05
N GLU A 136 1.22 -4.75 -2.38
CA GLU A 136 0.26 -4.04 -3.23
C GLU A 136 0.87 -3.87 -4.62
N LEU A 137 0.07 -4.06 -5.66
CA LEU A 137 0.46 -3.71 -7.03
C LEU A 137 -0.43 -2.58 -7.51
N GLU A 138 0.20 -1.56 -8.06
CA GLU A 138 -0.49 -0.38 -8.59
C GLU A 138 -0.19 -0.24 -10.07
N GLU A 139 -1.24 -0.07 -10.89
CA GLU A 139 -1.06 0.13 -12.31
C GLU A 139 -0.61 1.54 -12.61
N ILE A 140 0.55 1.67 -13.24
CA ILE A 140 1.05 2.94 -13.74
C ILE A 140 1.12 2.83 -15.26
N LYS A 141 0.30 3.59 -15.96
CA LYS A 141 0.32 3.61 -17.40
C LYS A 141 1.49 4.44 -17.89
N SER A 142 2.33 3.83 -18.72
CA SER A 142 3.39 4.57 -19.40
C SER A 142 2.77 5.43 -20.51
N ASN A 143 3.19 6.66 -20.60
CA ASN A 143 2.79 7.57 -21.68
C ASN A 143 3.54 7.24 -22.97
#